data_508fbef8e2ad23044c16dea33c35dd80
#
_entry.id   508fbef8e2ad23044c16dea33c35dd80
#
_cell.length_a   1.000
_cell.length_b   1.000
_cell.length_c   1.000
_cell.angle_alpha   90.00
_cell.angle_beta   90.00
_cell.angle_gamma   90.00
#
_symmetry.space_group_name_H-M   'P 1'
#
loop_
_entity.id
_entity.type
_entity.pdbx_description
1 polymer ?
#
loop_
_entity_poly.entity_id
_entity_poly.type
_entity_poly.pdbx_seq_one_letter_code
_entity_poly.pdbx_strand_id
1 'polypeptide(L)'
;MSWLNIENSPNNFHLTMTAEEIIFKYYPKDNALRRLLLHHSHQVADMALAVADRHPELHLDRDFLYRASMLHDVGIFLTDAPAIHCFGKAPYLIHGRLGAELMREEGDEKTARVCERHTGTGLTAENIRTQNLPLPPGDYLPETLEEQVVCYADKFFSKSHPERTRTPEQVAKSLAKFGEAGVEKFWEWQRRFG
;
A
#
# COMPACT_ATOMS: atom_id res chain seq x y z
N MET A 1 -32.72 -50.10 8.29
CA MET A 1 -33.16 -48.79 7.74
C MET A 1 -32.13 -47.76 8.18
N SER A 2 -31.25 -47.40 7.28
CA SER A 2 -30.09 -46.53 7.51
C SER A 2 -30.46 -45.12 7.07
N TRP A 3 -30.38 -44.16 7.99
CA TRP A 3 -30.58 -42.77 7.70
C TRP A 3 -29.22 -42.16 7.35
N LEU A 4 -29.04 -41.76 6.09
CA LEU A 4 -27.90 -41.01 5.62
C LEU A 4 -27.97 -39.59 6.20
N ASN A 5 -27.04 -39.24 7.06
CA ASN A 5 -26.74 -37.87 7.44
C ASN A 5 -26.01 -37.19 6.26
N ILE A 6 -26.70 -36.30 5.56
CA ILE A 6 -26.09 -35.37 4.63
C ILE A 6 -25.61 -34.21 5.50
N GLU A 7 -24.33 -34.19 5.83
CA GLU A 7 -23.68 -33.02 6.39
C GLU A 7 -23.64 -31.91 5.33
N ASN A 8 -24.53 -30.93 5.51
CA ASN A 8 -24.45 -29.64 4.82
C ASN A 8 -23.20 -28.90 5.31
N SER A 9 -22.10 -29.00 4.60
CA SER A 9 -21.01 -28.01 4.68
C SER A 9 -21.49 -26.73 4.01
N PRO A 10 -21.60 -25.62 4.72
CA PRO A 10 -21.77 -24.34 4.07
C PRO A 10 -20.43 -23.94 3.45
N ASN A 11 -20.23 -24.24 2.18
CA ASN A 11 -19.22 -23.57 1.36
C ASN A 11 -19.62 -22.09 1.26
N ASN A 12 -19.31 -21.32 2.28
CA ASN A 12 -19.27 -19.87 2.18
C ASN A 12 -18.06 -19.48 1.31
N PHE A 13 -18.21 -19.59 0.00
CA PHE A 13 -17.42 -18.79 -0.93
C PHE A 13 -17.86 -17.33 -0.71
N HIS A 14 -17.28 -16.66 0.28
CA HIS A 14 -17.21 -15.21 0.23
C HIS A 14 -16.37 -14.89 -1.01
N LEU A 15 -17.01 -14.56 -2.11
CA LEU A 15 -16.36 -13.91 -3.24
C LEU A 15 -15.77 -12.62 -2.69
N THR A 16 -14.48 -12.65 -2.38
CA THR A 16 -13.76 -11.45 -1.98
C THR A 16 -13.75 -10.49 -3.16
N MET A 17 -14.22 -9.25 -2.95
CA MET A 17 -14.19 -8.20 -3.97
C MET A 17 -12.77 -8.07 -4.56
N THR A 18 -12.68 -7.85 -5.87
CA THR A 18 -11.41 -7.50 -6.51
C THR A 18 -10.90 -6.16 -5.99
N ALA A 19 -9.64 -5.84 -6.24
CA ALA A 19 -9.07 -4.55 -5.86
C ALA A 19 -9.83 -3.38 -6.51
N GLU A 20 -10.19 -3.52 -7.78
CA GLU A 20 -10.94 -2.52 -8.54
C GLU A 20 -12.36 -2.33 -7.99
N GLU A 21 -13.04 -3.42 -7.64
CA GLU A 21 -14.38 -3.34 -7.01
C GLU A 21 -14.32 -2.58 -5.69
N ILE A 22 -13.30 -2.80 -4.87
CA ILE A 22 -13.07 -2.05 -3.63
C ILE A 22 -12.79 -0.57 -3.94
N ILE A 23 -11.92 -0.28 -4.91
CA ILE A 23 -11.68 1.11 -5.32
C ILE A 23 -12.97 1.76 -5.78
N PHE A 24 -13.78 1.12 -6.61
CA PHE A 24 -15.04 1.69 -7.09
C PHE A 24 -16.09 1.86 -5.98
N LYS A 25 -16.06 1.02 -4.96
CA LYS A 25 -16.90 1.16 -3.77
C LYS A 25 -16.59 2.47 -3.01
N TYR A 26 -15.31 2.75 -2.75
CA TYR A 26 -14.88 3.94 -1.99
C TYR A 26 -14.75 5.19 -2.86
N TYR A 27 -14.54 5.03 -4.17
CA TYR A 27 -14.41 6.10 -5.17
C TYR A 27 -15.46 5.95 -6.26
N PRO A 28 -16.76 6.09 -5.94
CA PRO A 28 -17.85 5.80 -6.90
C PRO A 28 -17.92 6.79 -8.06
N LYS A 29 -17.39 8.01 -7.89
CA LYS A 29 -17.40 9.05 -8.92
C LYS A 29 -16.18 8.91 -9.84
N ASP A 30 -16.40 8.93 -11.16
CA ASP A 30 -15.31 9.06 -12.13
C ASP A 30 -14.82 10.50 -12.18
N ASN A 31 -13.90 10.82 -11.30
CA ASN A 31 -13.28 12.15 -11.14
C ASN A 31 -11.76 12.09 -11.18
N ALA A 32 -11.12 13.26 -11.07
CA ALA A 32 -9.66 13.37 -11.10
C ALA A 32 -8.99 12.54 -9.99
N LEU A 33 -9.57 12.48 -8.79
CA LEU A 33 -9.02 11.70 -7.68
C LEU A 33 -9.01 10.20 -7.97
N ARG A 34 -10.13 9.62 -8.45
CA ARG A 34 -10.19 8.19 -8.77
C ARG A 34 -9.21 7.83 -9.90
N ARG A 35 -9.14 8.67 -10.96
CA ARG A 35 -8.21 8.45 -12.06
C ARG A 35 -6.75 8.54 -11.62
N LEU A 36 -6.42 9.49 -10.73
CA LEU A 36 -5.09 9.61 -10.14
C LEU A 36 -4.72 8.39 -9.31
N LEU A 37 -5.63 7.94 -8.42
CA LEU A 37 -5.39 6.75 -7.59
C LEU A 37 -5.14 5.53 -8.47
N LEU A 38 -6.03 5.24 -9.42
CA LEU A 38 -5.89 4.09 -10.33
C LEU A 38 -4.56 4.13 -11.10
N HIS A 39 -4.21 5.30 -11.66
CA HIS A 39 -2.96 5.45 -12.41
C HIS A 39 -1.74 5.16 -11.52
N HIS A 40 -1.67 5.77 -10.35
CA HIS A 40 -0.57 5.56 -9.40
C HIS A 40 -0.51 4.10 -8.92
N SER A 41 -1.65 3.52 -8.55
CA SER A 41 -1.71 2.14 -8.07
C SER A 41 -1.27 1.13 -9.14
N HIS A 42 -1.65 1.34 -10.41
CA HIS A 42 -1.16 0.50 -11.52
C HIS A 42 0.35 0.63 -11.72
N GLN A 43 0.92 1.85 -11.66
CA GLN A 43 2.37 2.02 -11.73
C GLN A 43 3.11 1.23 -10.65
N VAL A 44 2.59 1.27 -9.41
CA VAL A 44 3.16 0.51 -8.28
C VAL A 44 3.00 -1.00 -8.50
N ALA A 45 1.82 -1.44 -8.97
CA ALA A 45 1.56 -2.86 -9.25
C ALA A 45 2.46 -3.41 -10.36
N ASP A 46 2.60 -2.69 -11.46
CA ASP A 46 3.46 -3.09 -12.57
C ASP A 46 4.91 -3.24 -12.12
N MET A 47 5.41 -2.31 -11.31
CA MET A 47 6.77 -2.39 -10.78
C MET A 47 6.92 -3.54 -9.77
N ALA A 48 5.97 -3.75 -8.87
CA ALA A 48 6.00 -4.84 -7.89
C ALA A 48 5.97 -6.21 -8.59
N LEU A 49 5.14 -6.38 -9.62
CA LEU A 49 5.10 -7.59 -10.44
C LEU A 49 6.39 -7.79 -11.24
N ALA A 50 6.98 -6.72 -11.77
CA ALA A 50 8.27 -6.80 -12.45
C ALA A 50 9.40 -7.23 -11.48
N VAL A 51 9.35 -6.87 -10.20
CA VAL A 51 10.26 -7.43 -9.17
C VAL A 51 10.04 -8.93 -9.05
N ALA A 52 8.81 -9.40 -8.94
CA ALA A 52 8.50 -10.83 -8.84
C ALA A 52 8.99 -11.61 -10.06
N ASP A 53 8.90 -11.03 -11.27
CA ASP A 53 9.37 -11.65 -12.52
C ASP A 53 10.90 -11.73 -12.60
N ARG A 54 11.61 -10.72 -12.09
CA ARG A 54 13.08 -10.71 -12.07
C ARG A 54 13.68 -11.60 -10.98
N HIS A 55 12.92 -11.83 -9.90
CA HIS A 55 13.38 -12.51 -8.68
C HIS A 55 12.48 -13.70 -8.32
N PRO A 56 12.35 -14.73 -9.19
CA PRO A 56 11.51 -15.88 -8.90
C PRO A 56 11.94 -16.66 -7.65
N GLU A 57 13.20 -16.54 -7.24
CA GLU A 57 13.75 -17.13 -6.01
C GLU A 57 13.14 -16.55 -4.73
N LEU A 58 12.52 -15.39 -4.79
CA LEU A 58 11.83 -14.77 -3.63
C LEU A 58 10.46 -15.38 -3.37
N HIS A 59 9.91 -16.18 -4.29
CA HIS A 59 8.61 -16.85 -4.18
C HIS A 59 7.46 -15.92 -3.78
N LEU A 60 7.45 -14.69 -4.33
CA LEU A 60 6.47 -13.66 -4.01
C LEU A 60 5.06 -14.07 -4.48
N ASP A 61 4.07 -13.83 -3.64
CA ASP A 61 2.65 -14.00 -3.99
C ASP A 61 2.22 -12.88 -4.94
N ARG A 62 2.14 -13.20 -6.24
CA ARG A 62 1.84 -12.24 -7.30
C ARG A 62 0.43 -11.65 -7.19
N ASP A 63 -0.55 -12.48 -6.81
CA ASP A 63 -1.94 -12.04 -6.68
C ASP A 63 -2.06 -11.07 -5.51
N PHE A 64 -1.38 -11.36 -4.41
CA PHE A 64 -1.31 -10.47 -3.26
C PHE A 64 -0.51 -9.19 -3.58
N LEU A 65 0.62 -9.26 -4.29
CA LEU A 65 1.37 -8.08 -4.72
C LEU A 65 0.49 -7.13 -5.57
N TYR A 66 -0.24 -7.66 -6.54
CA TYR A 66 -1.16 -6.86 -7.34
C TYR A 66 -2.23 -6.19 -6.46
N ARG A 67 -2.94 -7.00 -5.67
CA ARG A 67 -4.00 -6.52 -4.79
C ARG A 67 -3.51 -5.45 -3.81
N ALA A 68 -2.42 -5.72 -3.13
CA ALA A 68 -1.84 -4.80 -2.15
C ALA A 68 -1.35 -3.49 -2.79
N SER A 69 -0.72 -3.59 -3.98
CA SER A 69 -0.29 -2.41 -4.75
C SER A 69 -1.47 -1.55 -5.20
N MET A 70 -2.56 -2.18 -5.64
CA MET A 70 -3.77 -1.46 -6.05
C MET A 70 -4.44 -0.73 -4.89
N LEU A 71 -4.35 -1.25 -3.68
CA LEU A 71 -5.12 -0.78 -2.51
C LEU A 71 -4.28 -0.04 -1.45
N HIS A 72 -2.93 -0.01 -1.56
CA HIS A 72 -2.07 0.58 -0.52
C HIS A 72 -2.45 2.02 -0.13
N ASP A 73 -2.99 2.77 -1.06
CA ASP A 73 -3.37 4.18 -0.95
C ASP A 73 -4.88 4.41 -0.86
N VAL A 74 -5.69 3.37 -0.68
CA VAL A 74 -7.16 3.47 -0.73
C VAL A 74 -7.75 4.50 0.23
N GLY A 75 -7.03 4.88 1.29
CA GLY A 75 -7.47 5.85 2.30
C GLY A 75 -7.24 7.33 1.95
N ILE A 76 -6.61 7.68 0.80
CA ILE A 76 -6.23 9.07 0.51
C ILE A 76 -7.42 10.02 0.43
N PHE A 77 -8.61 9.58 0.00
CA PHE A 77 -9.78 10.44 -0.13
C PHE A 77 -10.27 11.03 1.21
N LEU A 78 -9.90 10.43 2.32
CA LEU A 78 -10.25 10.88 3.67
C LEU A 78 -9.34 12.02 4.15
N THR A 79 -8.28 12.33 3.40
CA THR A 79 -7.25 13.30 3.79
C THR A 79 -7.42 14.65 3.13
N ASP A 80 -6.83 15.69 3.75
CA ASP A 80 -6.73 17.04 3.20
C ASP A 80 -5.40 17.17 2.43
N ALA A 81 -5.46 17.00 1.11
CA ALA A 81 -4.34 17.15 0.18
C ALA A 81 -4.85 17.66 -1.19
N PRO A 82 -5.24 18.94 -1.33
CA PRO A 82 -5.86 19.48 -2.54
C PRO A 82 -5.01 19.32 -3.80
N ALA A 83 -3.68 19.32 -3.68
CA ALA A 83 -2.75 19.14 -4.80
C ALA A 83 -2.92 17.79 -5.53
N ILE A 84 -3.53 16.80 -4.87
CA ILE A 84 -3.85 15.49 -5.42
C ILE A 84 -5.37 15.22 -5.38
N HIS A 85 -6.17 16.28 -5.38
CA HIS A 85 -7.64 16.23 -5.41
C HIS A 85 -8.29 15.56 -4.19
N CYS A 86 -7.60 15.48 -3.05
CA CYS A 86 -8.14 15.00 -1.78
C CYS A 86 -8.67 16.19 -0.97
N PHE A 87 -9.94 16.13 -0.61
CA PHE A 87 -10.65 17.18 0.14
C PHE A 87 -11.31 16.63 1.41
N GLY A 88 -10.68 15.63 2.02
CA GLY A 88 -11.07 15.10 3.31
C GLY A 88 -10.62 16.02 4.47
N LYS A 89 -10.59 15.50 5.68
CA LYS A 89 -10.28 16.30 6.89
C LYS A 89 -9.00 15.87 7.60
N ALA A 90 -8.56 14.65 7.35
CA ALA A 90 -7.42 14.08 8.07
C ALA A 90 -6.08 14.57 7.47
N PRO A 91 -5.01 14.68 8.26
CA PRO A 91 -3.67 14.95 7.73
C PRO A 91 -3.26 13.86 6.71
N TYR A 92 -2.61 14.26 5.61
CA TYR A 92 -2.22 13.30 4.56
C TYR A 92 -1.34 12.16 5.09
N LEU A 93 -0.49 12.41 6.08
CA LEU A 93 0.42 11.43 6.65
C LEU A 93 -0.29 10.16 7.16
N ILE A 94 -1.54 10.27 7.60
CA ILE A 94 -2.28 9.13 8.15
C ILE A 94 -3.12 8.37 7.10
N HIS A 95 -2.95 8.67 5.79
CA HIS A 95 -3.72 8.00 4.74
C HIS A 95 -3.59 6.47 4.78
N GLY A 96 -2.37 5.98 5.08
CA GLY A 96 -2.10 4.55 5.17
C GLY A 96 -2.89 3.90 6.32
N ARG A 97 -2.94 4.53 7.49
CA ARG A 97 -3.76 4.06 8.61
C ARG A 97 -5.25 4.05 8.28
N LEU A 98 -5.74 5.13 7.66
CA LEU A 98 -7.15 5.21 7.24
C LEU A 98 -7.48 4.12 6.19
N GLY A 99 -6.56 3.86 5.26
CA GLY A 99 -6.69 2.76 4.30
C GLY A 99 -6.70 1.41 4.99
N ALA A 100 -5.88 1.21 6.01
CA ALA A 100 -5.85 -0.02 6.80
C ALA A 100 -7.18 -0.27 7.54
N GLU A 101 -7.79 0.77 8.11
CA GLU A 101 -9.11 0.68 8.74
C GLU A 101 -10.17 0.21 7.73
N LEU A 102 -10.19 0.80 6.51
CA LEU A 102 -11.10 0.36 5.44
C LEU A 102 -10.86 -1.10 5.03
N MET A 103 -9.60 -1.52 4.90
CA MET A 103 -9.30 -2.91 4.51
C MET A 103 -9.66 -3.91 5.61
N ARG A 104 -9.57 -3.55 6.88
CA ARG A 104 -10.07 -4.37 8.00
C ARG A 104 -11.59 -4.50 7.99
N GLU A 105 -12.31 -3.43 7.61
CA GLU A 105 -13.77 -3.50 7.39
C GLU A 105 -14.14 -4.44 6.24
N GLU A 106 -13.29 -4.57 5.20
CA GLU A 106 -13.44 -5.53 4.11
C GLU A 106 -12.98 -6.96 4.49
N GLY A 107 -12.46 -7.16 5.70
CA GLY A 107 -11.91 -8.44 6.15
C GLY A 107 -10.54 -8.79 5.58
N ASP A 108 -9.81 -7.81 5.02
CA ASP A 108 -8.51 -7.97 4.37
C ASP A 108 -7.35 -7.45 5.24
N GLU A 109 -7.00 -8.20 6.28
CA GLU A 109 -5.92 -7.81 7.20
C GLU A 109 -4.54 -7.75 6.51
N LYS A 110 -4.29 -8.61 5.52
CA LYS A 110 -3.00 -8.60 4.81
C LYS A 110 -2.80 -7.28 4.05
N THR A 111 -3.80 -6.83 3.32
CA THR A 111 -3.76 -5.54 2.61
C THR A 111 -3.78 -4.36 3.59
N ALA A 112 -4.50 -4.45 4.71
CA ALA A 112 -4.49 -3.43 5.76
C ALA A 112 -3.06 -3.18 6.29
N ARG A 113 -2.28 -4.23 6.52
CA ARG A 113 -0.88 -4.11 6.94
C ARG A 113 -0.03 -3.35 5.91
N VAL A 114 -0.21 -3.63 4.61
CA VAL A 114 0.50 -2.88 3.56
C VAL A 114 0.11 -1.40 3.59
N CYS A 115 -1.18 -1.09 3.69
CA CYS A 115 -1.66 0.28 3.78
C CYS A 115 -0.96 1.06 4.91
N GLU A 116 -0.96 0.53 6.14
CA GLU A 116 -0.43 1.26 7.29
C GLU A 116 1.10 1.34 7.34
N ARG A 117 1.84 0.49 6.59
CA ARG A 117 3.30 0.31 6.69
C ARG A 117 4.10 0.84 5.50
N HIS A 118 3.44 1.34 4.44
CA HIS A 118 4.15 1.76 3.22
C HIS A 118 4.70 3.19 3.27
N THR A 119 4.39 4.01 4.30
CA THR A 119 4.84 5.40 4.39
C THR A 119 6.37 5.48 4.56
N GLY A 120 7.04 6.21 3.69
CA GLY A 120 8.51 6.28 3.67
C GLY A 120 9.13 4.90 3.40
N THR A 121 9.99 4.42 4.28
CA THR A 121 10.51 3.04 4.33
C THR A 121 9.97 2.30 5.57
N GLY A 122 8.84 2.75 6.08
CA GLY A 122 8.27 2.43 7.38
C GLY A 122 8.53 3.53 8.40
N LEU A 123 7.72 3.58 9.45
CA LEU A 123 7.83 4.53 10.55
C LEU A 123 8.00 3.75 11.85
N THR A 124 9.01 4.10 12.65
CA THR A 124 9.19 3.54 13.98
C THR A 124 8.43 4.33 15.05
N ALA A 125 8.14 3.71 16.18
CA ALA A 125 7.60 4.40 17.35
C ALA A 125 8.45 5.62 17.73
N GLU A 126 9.77 5.53 17.57
CA GLU A 126 10.70 6.62 17.81
C GLU A 126 10.51 7.78 16.80
N ASN A 127 10.31 7.47 15.50
CA ASN A 127 10.00 8.49 14.49
C ASN A 127 8.70 9.23 14.85
N ILE A 128 7.67 8.48 15.25
CA ILE A 128 6.37 9.05 15.63
C ILE A 128 6.53 9.99 16.82
N ARG A 129 7.26 9.56 17.85
CA ARG A 129 7.47 10.33 19.06
C ARG A 129 8.33 11.58 18.80
N THR A 130 9.47 11.45 18.15
CA THR A 130 10.44 12.56 17.98
C THR A 130 9.97 13.62 17.00
N GLN A 131 9.23 13.20 15.97
CA GLN A 131 8.69 14.11 14.95
C GLN A 131 7.25 14.54 15.25
N ASN A 132 6.68 14.13 16.41
CA ASN A 132 5.31 14.41 16.80
C ASN A 132 4.29 14.10 15.69
N LEU A 133 4.43 12.91 15.06
CA LEU A 133 3.56 12.51 13.97
C LEU A 133 2.15 12.17 14.51
N PRO A 134 1.08 12.46 13.74
CA PRO A 134 -0.30 12.22 14.16
C PRO A 134 -0.71 10.74 14.00
N LEU A 135 0.12 9.82 14.51
CA LEU A 135 -0.09 8.38 14.50
C LEU A 135 -0.06 7.85 15.93
N PRO A 136 -0.83 6.81 16.27
CA PRO A 136 -0.68 6.10 17.52
C PRO A 136 0.76 5.60 17.70
N PRO A 137 1.26 5.53 18.97
CA PRO A 137 2.57 4.94 19.23
C PRO A 137 2.62 3.48 18.75
N GLY A 138 3.67 3.14 17.98
CA GLY A 138 3.86 1.80 17.42
C GLY A 138 4.83 1.81 16.25
N ASP A 139 5.27 0.62 15.84
CA ASP A 139 6.10 0.44 14.66
C ASP A 139 5.24 0.08 13.45
N TYR A 140 5.35 0.88 12.41
CA TYR A 140 4.69 0.71 11.12
C TYR A 140 5.74 0.37 10.06
N LEU A 141 6.41 -0.76 10.26
CA LEU A 141 7.48 -1.24 9.38
C LEU A 141 6.98 -2.35 8.47
N PRO A 142 7.32 -2.37 7.17
CA PRO A 142 6.99 -3.49 6.29
C PRO A 142 7.81 -4.72 6.70
N GLU A 143 7.13 -5.82 7.07
CA GLU A 143 7.73 -7.04 7.63
C GLU A 143 7.86 -8.14 6.58
N THR A 144 6.80 -8.42 5.82
CA THR A 144 6.86 -9.46 4.78
C THR A 144 7.58 -8.97 3.53
N LEU A 145 7.99 -9.90 2.67
CA LEU A 145 8.64 -9.53 1.40
C LEU A 145 7.72 -8.72 0.50
N GLU A 146 6.45 -9.11 0.44
CA GLU A 146 5.45 -8.39 -0.35
C GLU A 146 5.20 -6.99 0.19
N GLU A 147 5.10 -6.81 1.52
CA GLU A 147 5.00 -5.48 2.15
C GLU A 147 6.20 -4.61 1.75
N GLN A 148 7.43 -5.17 1.78
CA GLN A 148 8.66 -4.47 1.41
C GLN A 148 8.69 -4.13 -0.08
N VAL A 149 8.28 -5.04 -0.96
CA VAL A 149 8.26 -4.83 -2.42
C VAL A 149 7.25 -3.74 -2.79
N VAL A 150 6.04 -3.75 -2.23
CA VAL A 150 5.05 -2.70 -2.47
C VAL A 150 5.56 -1.35 -1.96
N CYS A 151 6.09 -1.33 -0.73
CA CYS A 151 6.69 -0.12 -0.15
C CYS A 151 7.85 0.42 -1.01
N TYR A 152 8.74 -0.45 -1.50
CA TYR A 152 9.83 -0.09 -2.40
C TYR A 152 9.32 0.48 -3.72
N ALA A 153 8.39 -0.21 -4.40
CA ALA A 153 7.84 0.19 -5.70
C ALA A 153 7.16 1.56 -5.63
N ASP A 154 6.39 1.84 -4.57
CA ASP A 154 5.71 3.13 -4.37
C ASP A 154 6.69 4.33 -4.38
N LYS A 155 7.94 4.15 -3.92
CA LYS A 155 8.90 5.28 -3.83
C LYS A 155 9.24 5.89 -5.18
N PHE A 156 9.12 5.15 -6.27
CA PHE A 156 9.47 5.61 -7.61
C PHE A 156 8.41 6.52 -8.26
N PHE A 157 7.19 6.51 -7.75
CA PHE A 157 6.07 7.23 -8.34
C PHE A 157 5.57 8.36 -7.42
N SER A 158 5.01 9.39 -8.03
CA SER A 158 4.50 10.56 -7.30
C SER A 158 3.10 10.90 -7.77
N LYS A 159 2.16 10.99 -6.83
CA LYS A 159 0.78 11.40 -7.11
C LYS A 159 0.67 12.85 -7.63
N SER A 160 1.59 13.73 -7.20
CA SER A 160 1.62 15.14 -7.67
C SER A 160 2.35 15.32 -9.01
N HIS A 161 3.10 14.30 -9.47
CA HIS A 161 3.81 14.30 -10.75
C HIS A 161 3.68 12.91 -11.39
N PRO A 162 2.46 12.49 -11.77
CA PRO A 162 2.18 11.12 -12.20
C PRO A 162 2.89 10.71 -13.49
N GLU A 163 3.35 11.69 -14.28
CA GLU A 163 4.09 11.50 -15.53
C GLU A 163 5.57 11.13 -15.32
N ARG A 164 6.06 11.15 -14.07
CA ARG A 164 7.50 10.98 -13.78
C ARG A 164 7.75 9.73 -12.95
N THR A 165 8.67 8.90 -13.44
CA THR A 165 9.30 7.84 -12.64
C THR A 165 10.64 8.36 -12.10
N ARG A 166 10.86 8.24 -10.80
CA ARG A 166 12.10 8.65 -10.15
C ARG A 166 13.20 7.64 -10.39
N THR A 167 14.46 8.12 -10.47
CA THR A 167 15.62 7.24 -10.36
C THR A 167 15.86 6.84 -8.89
N PRO A 168 16.63 5.76 -8.62
CA PRO A 168 16.99 5.37 -7.24
C PRO A 168 17.64 6.51 -6.46
N GLU A 169 18.51 7.33 -7.09
CA GLU A 169 19.17 8.47 -6.47
C GLU A 169 18.18 9.57 -6.10
N GLN A 170 17.18 9.80 -6.95
CA GLN A 170 16.12 10.77 -6.67
C GLN A 170 15.22 10.31 -5.52
N VAL A 171 14.96 9.00 -5.41
CA VAL A 171 14.26 8.41 -4.27
C VAL A 171 15.08 8.60 -3.00
N ALA A 172 16.34 8.19 -2.99
CA ALA A 172 17.25 8.34 -1.85
C ALA A 172 17.32 9.81 -1.38
N LYS A 173 17.50 10.76 -2.32
CA LYS A 173 17.48 12.21 -2.01
C LYS A 173 16.16 12.65 -1.38
N SER A 174 15.04 12.11 -1.82
CA SER A 174 13.72 12.43 -1.27
C SER A 174 13.52 11.88 0.14
N LEU A 175 14.12 10.73 0.46
CA LEU A 175 14.07 10.10 1.77
C LEU A 175 15.02 10.75 2.79
N ALA A 176 16.15 11.29 2.34
CA ALA A 176 17.17 11.90 3.21
C ALA A 176 16.62 13.00 4.14
N LYS A 177 15.58 13.70 3.73
CA LYS A 177 14.90 14.71 4.56
C LYS A 177 14.21 14.14 5.81
N PHE A 178 13.98 12.81 5.86
CA PHE A 178 13.38 12.11 7.00
C PHE A 178 14.40 11.32 7.83
N GLY A 179 15.69 11.37 7.47
CA GLY A 179 16.79 10.72 8.17
C GLY A 179 17.51 9.67 7.34
N GLU A 180 18.74 9.35 7.77
CA GLU A 180 19.63 8.43 7.04
C GLU A 180 19.13 6.97 7.04
N ALA A 181 18.53 6.52 8.13
CA ALA A 181 18.05 5.13 8.25
C ALA A 181 17.07 4.74 7.13
N GLY A 182 16.19 5.68 6.71
CA GLY A 182 15.28 5.46 5.59
C GLY A 182 16.00 5.32 4.25
N VAL A 183 17.09 6.06 4.06
CA VAL A 183 17.94 6.00 2.86
C VAL A 183 18.69 4.66 2.81
N GLU A 184 19.28 4.24 3.93
CA GLU A 184 19.98 2.96 4.04
C GLU A 184 19.05 1.78 3.75
N LYS A 185 17.84 1.78 4.34
CA LYS A 185 16.81 0.75 4.08
C LYS A 185 16.39 0.73 2.62
N PHE A 186 16.23 1.88 1.99
CA PHE A 186 15.91 1.95 0.55
C PHE A 186 17.03 1.35 -0.31
N TRP A 187 18.30 1.64 -0.02
CA TRP A 187 19.43 1.05 -0.76
C TRP A 187 19.60 -0.45 -0.51
N GLU A 188 19.22 -0.96 0.68
CA GLU A 188 19.10 -2.40 0.93
C GLU A 188 18.06 -3.02 -0.01
N TRP A 189 16.88 -2.42 -0.14
CA TRP A 189 15.85 -2.88 -1.05
C TRP A 189 16.25 -2.75 -2.53
N GLN A 190 16.92 -1.66 -2.89
CA GLN A 190 17.43 -1.48 -4.26
C GLN A 190 18.41 -2.57 -4.67
N ARG A 191 19.28 -3.00 -3.75
CA ARG A 191 20.21 -4.13 -4.02
C ARG A 191 19.49 -5.48 -4.11
N ARG A 192 18.33 -5.61 -3.46
CA ARG A 192 17.59 -6.86 -3.39
C ARG A 192 16.55 -7.00 -4.50
N PHE A 193 15.91 -5.92 -4.90
CA PHE A 193 14.73 -5.89 -5.78
C PHE A 193 14.98 -5.17 -7.12
N GLY A 194 16.06 -4.39 -7.23
CA GLY A 194 16.38 -3.54 -8.37
C GLY A 194 16.93 -4.23 -9.61
#